data_79aeda748602d84a73b6c0ac70791c87
#
_entry.id   79aeda748602d84a73b6c0ac70791c87
#
_cell.length_a   1.000
_cell.length_b   1.000
_cell.length_c   1.000
_cell.angle_alpha   90.00
_cell.angle_beta   90.00
_cell.angle_gamma   90.00
#
_symmetry.space_group_name_H-M   'P 1'
#
loop_
_entity.id
_entity.type
_entity.pdbx_description
1 polymer ?
#
loop_
_entity_poly.entity_id
_entity_poly.type
_entity_poly.pdbx_seq_one_letter_code
_entity_poly.pdbx_strand_id
1 'polypeptide(L)'
;WIASGRLYRPIEEKLMNEFGPFVANTHTETSVTGTAMTMAYHEARHIIKHHVHALESDILITDGTGMTGVVNKLQRILGLRIPENLKEFTAIPEAIKPIVFISHMEHHSNQTSWLETIADVVIIPADENGLFCMKEFKALLEQYKDRNFKIASITSCSNVTGIRTPYHEVAKLMHQNNGVCFVDFACSGPYVAINMHPEDSESYLDAIFFSPHKFLGGPGTSGVLIFNKNLYKNNVPDCPGGGTVSWTNPW
;
A
#
# COMPACT_ATOMS: atom_id res chain seq x y z
N TRP A 1 -0.36 5.94 -19.93
CA TRP A 1 0.25 6.98 -19.06
C TRP A 1 0.89 6.30 -17.83
N ILE A 2 2.13 5.81 -17.99
CA ILE A 2 2.79 5.02 -16.94
C ILE A 2 3.37 5.92 -15.84
N ALA A 3 3.85 7.11 -16.20
CA ALA A 3 4.50 8.00 -15.24
C ALA A 3 3.53 8.98 -14.57
N SER A 4 2.55 9.50 -15.30
CA SER A 4 1.57 10.47 -14.80
C SER A 4 0.31 10.44 -15.66
N GLY A 5 -0.85 10.66 -15.06
CA GLY A 5 -2.09 10.95 -15.76
C GLY A 5 -2.05 12.32 -16.46
N ARG A 6 -3.20 12.70 -17.02
CA ARG A 6 -3.43 14.04 -17.57
C ARG A 6 -4.48 14.74 -16.74
N LEU A 7 -4.45 16.05 -16.69
CA LEU A 7 -5.56 16.85 -16.17
C LEU A 7 -6.82 16.55 -16.98
N TYR A 8 -7.95 16.57 -16.31
CA TYR A 8 -9.24 16.28 -16.93
C TYR A 8 -10.23 17.37 -16.57
N ARG A 9 -10.60 18.16 -17.56
CA ARG A 9 -11.39 19.38 -17.38
C ARG A 9 -12.64 19.21 -16.52
N PRO A 10 -13.46 18.13 -16.64
CA PRO A 10 -14.61 17.96 -15.76
C PRO A 10 -14.27 17.82 -14.28
N ILE A 11 -13.11 17.21 -13.94
CA ILE A 11 -12.64 17.12 -12.55
C ILE A 11 -12.17 18.48 -12.07
N GLU A 12 -11.39 19.22 -12.88
CA GLU A 12 -10.91 20.56 -12.53
C GLU A 12 -12.08 21.54 -12.31
N GLU A 13 -13.09 21.50 -13.19
CA GLU A 13 -14.29 22.33 -13.07
C GLU A 13 -15.08 21.97 -11.78
N LYS A 14 -15.21 20.70 -11.47
CA LYS A 14 -15.86 20.23 -10.24
C LYS A 14 -15.11 20.68 -8.99
N LEU A 15 -13.79 20.55 -8.99
CA LEU A 15 -12.93 21.00 -7.88
C LEU A 15 -13.06 22.51 -7.66
N MET A 16 -13.07 23.31 -8.74
CA MET A 16 -13.18 24.76 -8.64
C MET A 16 -14.58 25.23 -8.22
N ASN A 17 -15.62 24.67 -8.83
CA ASN A 17 -16.96 25.25 -8.75
C ASN A 17 -17.83 24.60 -7.66
N GLU A 18 -17.63 23.30 -7.37
CA GLU A 18 -18.45 22.58 -6.39
C GLU A 18 -17.72 22.45 -5.05
N PHE A 19 -16.46 22.03 -5.03
CA PHE A 19 -15.69 21.83 -3.79
C PHE A 19 -14.97 23.08 -3.32
N GLY A 20 -14.44 23.88 -4.25
CA GLY A 20 -13.64 25.07 -3.94
C GLY A 20 -14.30 26.03 -2.94
N PRO A 21 -15.61 26.36 -3.09
CA PRO A 21 -16.32 27.22 -2.13
C PRO A 21 -16.43 26.65 -0.72
N PHE A 22 -16.24 25.34 -0.53
CA PHE A 22 -16.41 24.64 0.74
C PHE A 22 -15.08 24.13 1.33
N VAL A 23 -13.94 24.45 0.71
CA VAL A 23 -12.63 23.97 1.21
C VAL A 23 -12.44 24.36 2.68
N ALA A 24 -12.27 23.34 3.51
CA ALA A 24 -12.10 23.48 4.96
C ALA A 24 -11.41 22.24 5.55
N ASN A 25 -11.12 22.27 6.84
CA ASN A 25 -10.55 21.14 7.56
C ASN A 25 -11.54 19.96 7.60
N THR A 26 -11.06 18.76 7.29
CA THR A 26 -11.85 17.51 7.26
C THR A 26 -12.03 16.82 8.63
N HIS A 27 -11.66 17.47 9.72
CA HIS A 27 -11.76 16.92 11.09
C HIS A 27 -12.78 17.66 11.95
N THR A 28 -13.65 18.46 11.35
CA THR A 28 -14.62 19.26 12.10
C THR A 28 -15.98 19.24 11.41
N GLU A 29 -17.01 19.08 12.20
CA GLU A 29 -18.42 19.18 11.80
C GLU A 29 -19.11 20.41 12.43
N THR A 30 -18.32 21.32 12.99
CA THR A 30 -18.85 22.52 13.67
C THR A 30 -19.16 23.68 12.71
N SER A 31 -18.81 23.54 11.43
CA SER A 31 -19.10 24.50 10.37
C SER A 31 -19.67 23.83 9.13
N VAL A 32 -20.44 24.54 8.33
CA VAL A 32 -21.00 24.02 7.07
C VAL A 32 -19.91 23.53 6.13
N THR A 33 -18.82 24.31 6.00
CA THR A 33 -17.69 23.95 5.11
C THR A 33 -16.91 22.74 5.64
N GLY A 34 -16.67 22.68 6.96
CA GLY A 34 -16.01 21.54 7.60
C GLY A 34 -16.83 20.26 7.44
N THR A 35 -18.13 20.31 7.68
CA THR A 35 -19.05 19.18 7.47
C THR A 35 -19.03 18.73 6.02
N ALA A 36 -19.16 19.64 5.05
CA ALA A 36 -19.16 19.32 3.62
C ALA A 36 -17.86 18.61 3.20
N MET A 37 -16.70 19.09 3.61
CA MET A 37 -15.42 18.47 3.30
C MET A 37 -15.20 17.13 4.01
N THR A 38 -15.66 17.00 5.25
CA THR A 38 -15.61 15.73 5.99
C THR A 38 -16.46 14.67 5.28
N MET A 39 -17.68 14.99 4.87
CA MET A 39 -18.54 14.07 4.12
C MET A 39 -17.94 13.70 2.76
N ALA A 40 -17.44 14.68 2.00
CA ALA A 40 -16.77 14.42 0.71
C ALA A 40 -15.56 13.49 0.86
N TYR A 41 -14.78 13.67 1.93
CA TYR A 41 -13.64 12.80 2.24
C TYR A 41 -14.08 11.35 2.56
N HIS A 42 -15.12 11.18 3.37
CA HIS A 42 -15.66 9.86 3.69
C HIS A 42 -16.24 9.17 2.46
N GLU A 43 -16.98 9.89 1.63
CA GLU A 43 -17.54 9.38 0.38
C GLU A 43 -16.43 8.94 -0.59
N ALA A 44 -15.38 9.74 -0.76
CA ALA A 44 -14.24 9.38 -1.60
C ALA A 44 -13.57 8.08 -1.13
N ARG A 45 -13.41 7.90 0.19
CA ARG A 45 -12.86 6.65 0.77
C ARG A 45 -13.78 5.46 0.51
N HIS A 46 -15.07 5.63 0.66
CA HIS A 46 -16.07 4.58 0.38
C HIS A 46 -16.03 4.17 -1.09
N ILE A 47 -16.04 5.13 -2.00
CA ILE A 47 -15.92 4.89 -3.46
C ILE A 47 -14.66 4.10 -3.78
N ILE A 48 -13.51 4.49 -3.24
CA ILE A 48 -12.23 3.81 -3.49
C ILE A 48 -12.30 2.37 -2.98
N LYS A 49 -12.73 2.15 -1.73
CA LYS A 49 -12.87 0.81 -1.15
C LYS A 49 -13.79 -0.09 -1.98
N HIS A 50 -14.94 0.43 -2.39
CA HIS A 50 -15.89 -0.30 -3.23
C HIS A 50 -15.27 -0.73 -4.57
N HIS A 51 -14.54 0.16 -5.23
CA HIS A 51 -13.92 -0.13 -6.53
C HIS A 51 -12.79 -1.17 -6.48
N VAL A 52 -12.19 -1.39 -5.34
CA VAL A 52 -11.13 -2.41 -5.17
C VAL A 52 -11.62 -3.63 -4.39
N HIS A 53 -12.92 -3.74 -4.13
CA HIS A 53 -13.55 -4.81 -3.34
C HIS A 53 -12.90 -4.97 -1.96
N ALA A 54 -12.53 -3.86 -1.32
CA ALA A 54 -12.06 -3.86 0.05
C ALA A 54 -13.23 -4.02 1.03
N LEU A 55 -12.99 -4.67 2.17
CA LEU A 55 -13.96 -4.76 3.25
C LEU A 55 -14.07 -3.43 4.00
N GLU A 56 -15.19 -3.20 4.67
CA GLU A 56 -15.34 -2.02 5.55
C GLU A 56 -14.30 -2.02 6.68
N SER A 57 -13.87 -3.19 7.11
CA SER A 57 -12.84 -3.35 8.12
C SER A 57 -11.41 -3.04 7.64
N ASP A 58 -11.16 -3.01 6.34
CA ASP A 58 -9.85 -2.65 5.81
C ASP A 58 -9.58 -1.16 6.05
N ILE A 59 -8.34 -0.84 6.35
CA ILE A 59 -7.92 0.53 6.62
C ILE A 59 -7.47 1.16 5.29
N LEU A 60 -8.05 2.32 4.96
CA LEU A 60 -7.59 3.16 3.84
C LEU A 60 -6.85 4.38 4.37
N ILE A 61 -5.64 4.58 3.88
CA ILE A 61 -4.80 5.75 4.16
C ILE A 61 -4.40 6.40 2.84
N THR A 62 -4.52 7.73 2.80
CA THR A 62 -3.92 8.55 1.75
C THR A 62 -2.73 9.31 2.34
N ASP A 63 -1.56 9.19 1.73
CA ASP A 63 -0.35 9.82 2.24
C ASP A 63 0.69 10.05 1.13
N GLY A 64 1.56 11.01 1.36
CA GLY A 64 2.76 11.24 0.57
C GLY A 64 2.56 11.43 -0.93
N THR A 65 3.60 11.08 -1.68
CA THR A 65 3.67 11.21 -3.13
C THR A 65 3.54 9.85 -3.80
N GLY A 66 2.31 9.46 -4.12
CA GLY A 66 2.02 8.20 -4.80
C GLY A 66 2.37 6.96 -3.96
N MET A 67 2.55 5.83 -4.65
CA MET A 67 2.87 4.54 -4.04
C MET A 67 4.13 4.60 -3.15
N THR A 68 5.16 5.33 -3.56
CA THR A 68 6.40 5.45 -2.77
C THR A 68 6.15 5.97 -1.35
N GLY A 69 5.29 6.99 -1.19
CA GLY A 69 4.92 7.52 0.11
C GLY A 69 4.20 6.50 0.98
N VAL A 70 3.21 5.82 0.41
CA VAL A 70 2.37 4.89 1.18
C VAL A 70 3.02 3.55 1.48
N VAL A 71 3.92 3.03 0.64
CA VAL A 71 4.71 1.83 1.01
C VAL A 71 5.64 2.13 2.19
N ASN A 72 6.29 3.29 2.19
CA ASN A 72 7.08 3.75 3.33
C ASN A 72 6.21 3.95 4.58
N LYS A 73 4.97 4.44 4.42
CA LYS A 73 3.99 4.54 5.51
C LYS A 73 3.67 3.16 6.10
N LEU A 74 3.37 2.17 5.26
CA LEU A 74 3.09 0.81 5.74
C LEU A 74 4.30 0.19 6.45
N GLN A 75 5.51 0.37 5.92
CA GLN A 75 6.74 -0.12 6.57
C GLN A 75 6.93 0.48 7.97
N ARG A 76 6.59 1.76 8.19
CA ARG A 76 6.60 2.38 9.52
C ARG A 76 5.49 1.84 10.42
N ILE A 77 4.28 1.67 9.90
CA ILE A 77 3.15 1.05 10.63
C ILE A 77 3.53 -0.35 11.11
N LEU A 78 4.22 -1.12 10.27
CA LEU A 78 4.69 -2.47 10.61
C LEU A 78 5.92 -2.47 11.55
N GLY A 79 6.48 -1.29 11.89
CA GLY A 79 7.66 -1.18 12.74
C GLY A 79 8.96 -1.64 12.09
N LEU A 80 9.03 -1.63 10.75
CA LEU A 80 10.17 -2.18 10.00
C LEU A 80 11.25 -1.13 9.68
N ARG A 81 10.99 0.15 9.93
CA ARG A 81 11.92 1.26 9.63
C ARG A 81 12.65 1.71 10.87
N ILE A 82 13.98 1.72 10.79
CA ILE A 82 14.86 2.32 11.80
C ILE A 82 15.56 3.53 11.17
N PRO A 83 15.63 4.68 11.85
CA PRO A 83 16.43 5.82 11.40
C PRO A 83 17.89 5.40 11.14
N GLU A 84 18.47 5.89 10.04
CA GLU A 84 19.81 5.49 9.58
C GLU A 84 20.86 5.63 10.69
N ASN A 85 20.83 6.74 11.43
CA ASN A 85 21.77 7.02 12.50
C ASN A 85 21.59 6.15 13.76
N LEU A 86 20.57 5.30 13.79
CA LEU A 86 20.32 4.37 14.91
C LEU A 86 20.54 2.90 14.50
N LYS A 87 20.78 2.60 13.22
CA LYS A 87 20.95 1.23 12.73
C LYS A 87 22.06 0.47 13.47
N GLU A 88 23.22 1.09 13.66
CA GLU A 88 24.37 0.49 14.34
C GLU A 88 24.14 0.18 15.83
N PHE A 89 23.18 0.89 16.45
CA PHE A 89 22.81 0.68 17.86
C PHE A 89 21.64 -0.30 18.04
N THR A 90 21.12 -0.84 16.94
CA THR A 90 19.92 -1.70 16.97
C THR A 90 20.28 -3.11 16.52
N ALA A 91 20.35 -4.03 17.48
CA ALA A 91 20.50 -5.46 17.18
C ALA A 91 19.11 -6.11 17.07
N ILE A 92 18.77 -6.57 15.88
CA ILE A 92 17.52 -7.29 15.62
C ILE A 92 17.80 -8.80 15.67
N PRO A 93 17.21 -9.54 16.62
CA PRO A 93 17.36 -10.99 16.65
C PRO A 93 16.84 -11.64 15.36
N GLU A 94 17.58 -12.59 14.79
CA GLU A 94 17.20 -13.30 13.57
C GLU A 94 15.79 -13.95 13.68
N ALA A 95 15.41 -14.42 14.87
CA ALA A 95 14.12 -15.05 15.10
C ALA A 95 12.91 -14.13 14.86
N ILE A 96 13.08 -12.80 14.98
CA ILE A 96 12.02 -11.81 14.76
C ILE A 96 12.22 -10.98 13.50
N LYS A 97 13.35 -11.15 12.81
CA LYS A 97 13.67 -10.42 11.59
C LYS A 97 12.76 -10.89 10.45
N PRO A 98 12.00 -10.01 9.84
CA PRO A 98 11.11 -10.39 8.73
C PRO A 98 11.89 -10.81 7.49
N ILE A 99 11.25 -11.61 6.63
CA ILE A 99 11.69 -11.87 5.27
C ILE A 99 10.71 -11.26 4.28
N VAL A 100 11.22 -10.54 3.28
CA VAL A 100 10.41 -9.92 2.22
C VAL A 100 10.79 -10.52 0.88
N PHE A 101 9.84 -11.15 0.23
CA PHE A 101 9.96 -11.65 -1.14
C PHE A 101 9.46 -10.59 -2.11
N ILE A 102 10.29 -10.23 -3.07
CA ILE A 102 9.95 -9.29 -4.16
C ILE A 102 10.16 -9.97 -5.51
N SER A 103 9.45 -9.56 -6.54
CA SER A 103 9.70 -10.07 -7.87
C SER A 103 10.91 -9.38 -8.52
N HIS A 104 11.46 -9.98 -9.57
CA HIS A 104 12.49 -9.36 -10.40
C HIS A 104 11.97 -8.17 -11.23
N MET A 105 10.66 -7.94 -11.24
CA MET A 105 10.00 -6.91 -12.04
C MET A 105 9.58 -5.67 -11.24
N GLU A 106 10.01 -5.56 -9.99
CA GLU A 106 9.57 -4.46 -9.12
C GLU A 106 10.04 -3.10 -9.62
N HIS A 107 9.16 -2.11 -9.45
CA HIS A 107 9.60 -0.71 -9.49
C HIS A 107 10.56 -0.43 -8.32
N HIS A 108 11.57 0.41 -8.54
CA HIS A 108 12.55 0.76 -7.49
C HIS A 108 11.91 1.17 -6.16
N SER A 109 10.76 1.84 -6.17
CA SER A 109 10.03 2.21 -4.94
C SER A 109 9.61 0.99 -4.12
N ASN A 110 9.30 -0.16 -4.77
CA ASN A 110 8.94 -1.40 -4.07
C ASN A 110 10.15 -2.33 -3.85
N GLN A 111 11.32 -2.00 -4.34
CA GLN A 111 12.55 -2.73 -4.07
C GLN A 111 13.41 -2.00 -3.05
N THR A 112 13.87 -0.78 -3.37
CA THR A 112 14.83 -0.04 -2.54
C THR A 112 14.26 0.31 -1.18
N SER A 113 12.93 0.58 -1.10
CA SER A 113 12.30 0.87 0.18
C SER A 113 12.38 -0.31 1.16
N TRP A 114 12.26 -1.56 0.68
CA TRP A 114 12.40 -2.74 1.52
C TRP A 114 13.84 -3.01 1.93
N LEU A 115 14.82 -2.75 1.05
CA LEU A 115 16.26 -2.85 1.37
C LEU A 115 16.65 -1.91 2.50
N GLU A 116 15.92 -0.82 2.71
CA GLU A 116 16.13 0.15 3.79
C GLU A 116 15.31 -0.15 5.06
N THR A 117 14.77 -1.34 5.19
CA THR A 117 14.11 -1.84 6.40
C THR A 117 15.02 -2.78 7.19
N ILE A 118 14.52 -3.28 8.33
CA ILE A 118 15.18 -4.32 9.12
C ILE A 118 15.03 -5.73 8.51
N ALA A 119 14.22 -5.87 7.46
CA ALA A 119 13.93 -7.16 6.86
C ALA A 119 15.08 -7.65 5.95
N ASP A 120 15.20 -8.97 5.84
CA ASP A 120 15.94 -9.56 4.72
C ASP A 120 15.09 -9.51 3.46
N VAL A 121 15.69 -9.15 2.32
CA VAL A 121 14.98 -9.04 1.05
C VAL A 121 15.51 -10.10 0.09
N VAL A 122 14.59 -10.89 -0.46
CA VAL A 122 14.91 -11.96 -1.41
C VAL A 122 14.15 -11.71 -2.70
N ILE A 123 14.89 -11.72 -3.81
CA ILE A 123 14.31 -11.57 -5.15
C ILE A 123 13.89 -12.94 -5.67
N ILE A 124 12.61 -13.06 -6.03
CA ILE A 124 12.08 -14.23 -6.75
C ILE A 124 12.56 -14.12 -8.18
N PRO A 125 13.34 -15.10 -8.69
CA PRO A 125 13.88 -15.03 -10.03
C PRO A 125 12.81 -15.18 -11.10
N ALA A 126 13.15 -14.78 -12.33
CA ALA A 126 12.36 -15.09 -13.51
C ALA A 126 12.47 -16.59 -13.86
N ASP A 127 11.46 -17.09 -14.55
CA ASP A 127 11.58 -18.33 -15.30
C ASP A 127 12.33 -18.13 -16.64
N GLU A 128 12.45 -19.18 -17.44
CA GLU A 128 13.10 -19.15 -18.75
C GLU A 128 12.46 -18.19 -19.77
N ASN A 129 11.20 -17.82 -19.54
CA ASN A 129 10.41 -16.90 -20.37
C ASN A 129 10.40 -15.47 -19.81
N GLY A 130 11.11 -15.19 -18.72
CA GLY A 130 11.13 -13.91 -18.05
C GLY A 130 9.90 -13.63 -17.18
N LEU A 131 9.08 -14.64 -16.90
CA LEU A 131 7.88 -14.54 -16.08
C LEU A 131 8.18 -14.80 -14.59
N PHE A 132 7.24 -14.49 -13.72
CA PHE A 132 7.34 -14.81 -12.30
C PHE A 132 7.45 -16.33 -12.09
N CYS A 133 8.53 -16.80 -11.49
CA CYS A 133 8.80 -18.23 -11.32
C CYS A 133 8.13 -18.79 -10.06
N MET A 134 6.92 -19.33 -10.19
CA MET A 134 6.17 -19.94 -9.07
C MET A 134 6.91 -21.14 -8.45
N LYS A 135 7.71 -21.87 -9.22
CA LYS A 135 8.51 -23.00 -8.72
C LYS A 135 9.59 -22.50 -7.75
N GLU A 136 10.33 -21.47 -8.13
CA GLU A 136 11.37 -20.90 -7.30
C GLU A 136 10.77 -20.20 -6.07
N PHE A 137 9.61 -19.56 -6.22
CA PHE A 137 8.91 -18.97 -5.08
C PHE A 137 8.53 -20.02 -4.02
N LYS A 138 8.01 -21.18 -4.43
CA LYS A 138 7.73 -22.30 -3.51
C LYS A 138 9.00 -22.81 -2.82
N ALA A 139 10.11 -22.90 -3.54
CA ALA A 139 11.39 -23.31 -2.96
C ALA A 139 11.90 -22.30 -1.92
N LEU A 140 11.76 -20.99 -2.20
CA LEU A 140 12.09 -19.93 -1.26
C LEU A 140 11.20 -19.98 -0.01
N LEU A 141 9.89 -20.22 -0.15
CA LEU A 141 8.99 -20.37 1.00
C LEU A 141 9.40 -21.54 1.91
N GLU A 142 9.81 -22.67 1.34
CA GLU A 142 10.34 -23.80 2.11
C GLU A 142 11.68 -23.46 2.76
N GLN A 143 12.59 -22.79 2.05
CA GLN A 143 13.90 -22.36 2.59
C GLN A 143 13.75 -21.43 3.81
N TYR A 144 12.75 -20.56 3.79
CA TYR A 144 12.51 -19.56 4.84
C TYR A 144 11.29 -19.88 5.71
N LYS A 145 10.89 -21.17 5.77
CA LYS A 145 9.68 -21.59 6.50
C LYS A 145 9.70 -21.21 7.99
N ASP A 146 10.86 -21.21 8.60
CA ASP A 146 11.04 -20.93 10.04
C ASP A 146 11.03 -19.42 10.39
N ARG A 147 10.93 -18.54 9.38
CA ARG A 147 10.80 -17.09 9.62
C ARG A 147 9.39 -16.79 10.12
N ASN A 148 9.32 -16.06 11.25
CA ASN A 148 8.06 -15.76 11.93
C ASN A 148 7.18 -14.76 11.14
N PHE A 149 7.78 -13.84 10.39
CA PHE A 149 7.02 -12.87 9.60
C PHE A 149 7.53 -12.85 8.16
N LYS A 150 6.68 -13.34 7.26
CA LYS A 150 6.94 -13.44 5.82
C LYS A 150 6.04 -12.47 5.08
N ILE A 151 6.63 -11.68 4.18
CA ILE A 151 5.93 -10.71 3.35
C ILE A 151 6.26 -11.00 1.89
N ALA A 152 5.27 -11.13 1.02
CA ALA A 152 5.46 -10.94 -0.41
C ALA A 152 5.04 -9.50 -0.74
N SER A 153 5.94 -8.69 -1.32
CA SER A 153 5.62 -7.35 -1.81
C SER A 153 5.94 -7.29 -3.29
N ILE A 154 4.91 -7.46 -4.13
CA ILE A 154 5.07 -7.69 -5.55
C ILE A 154 4.27 -6.71 -6.40
N THR A 155 4.79 -6.36 -7.58
CA THR A 155 4.01 -5.59 -8.54
C THR A 155 2.92 -6.45 -9.17
N SER A 156 1.75 -5.87 -9.41
CA SER A 156 0.69 -6.53 -10.19
C SER A 156 1.05 -6.64 -11.67
N CYS A 157 1.89 -5.71 -12.15
CA CYS A 157 2.32 -5.61 -13.53
C CYS A 157 3.61 -4.78 -13.62
N SER A 158 4.59 -5.27 -14.37
CA SER A 158 5.81 -4.51 -14.64
C SER A 158 5.50 -3.21 -15.40
N ASN A 159 6.02 -2.10 -14.90
CA ASN A 159 5.93 -0.80 -15.58
C ASN A 159 6.82 -0.70 -16.83
N VAL A 160 7.72 -1.65 -17.06
CA VAL A 160 8.63 -1.70 -18.19
C VAL A 160 8.09 -2.60 -19.30
N THR A 161 7.68 -3.82 -18.96
CA THR A 161 7.30 -4.84 -19.93
C THR A 161 5.79 -5.05 -20.07
N GLY A 162 4.99 -4.63 -19.07
CA GLY A 162 3.56 -4.92 -19.01
C GLY A 162 3.24 -6.36 -18.60
N ILE A 163 4.23 -7.17 -18.25
CA ILE A 163 4.03 -8.55 -17.77
C ILE A 163 3.32 -8.51 -16.43
N ARG A 164 2.25 -9.29 -16.31
CA ARG A 164 1.46 -9.43 -15.09
C ARG A 164 2.03 -10.49 -14.16
N THR A 165 1.94 -10.24 -12.88
CA THR A 165 2.28 -11.21 -11.82
C THR A 165 1.03 -11.97 -11.40
N PRO A 166 1.11 -13.27 -11.08
CA PRO A 166 -0.02 -14.07 -10.57
C PRO A 166 -0.26 -13.78 -9.07
N TYR A 167 -0.55 -12.53 -8.73
CA TYR A 167 -0.53 -12.04 -7.34
C TYR A 167 -1.54 -12.73 -6.42
N HIS A 168 -2.68 -13.18 -6.91
CA HIS A 168 -3.64 -13.95 -6.10
C HIS A 168 -3.13 -15.35 -5.77
N GLU A 169 -2.42 -16.00 -6.70
CA GLU A 169 -1.77 -17.29 -6.43
C GLU A 169 -0.60 -17.13 -5.46
N VAL A 170 0.14 -16.02 -5.58
CA VAL A 170 1.19 -15.67 -4.61
C VAL A 170 0.59 -15.43 -3.24
N ALA A 171 -0.51 -14.68 -3.12
CA ALA A 171 -1.21 -14.44 -1.87
C ALA A 171 -1.66 -15.76 -1.21
N LYS A 172 -2.26 -16.66 -1.98
CA LYS A 172 -2.67 -17.99 -1.50
C LYS A 172 -1.49 -18.77 -0.92
N LEU A 173 -0.37 -18.82 -1.64
CA LEU A 173 0.83 -19.50 -1.14
C LEU A 173 1.40 -18.84 0.10
N MET A 174 1.38 -17.51 0.18
CA MET A 174 1.80 -16.79 1.37
C MET A 174 0.95 -17.15 2.58
N HIS A 175 -0.37 -17.14 2.46
CA HIS A 175 -1.28 -17.48 3.55
C HIS A 175 -1.10 -18.93 4.02
N GLN A 176 -0.92 -19.87 3.09
CA GLN A 176 -0.61 -21.27 3.40
C GLN A 176 0.74 -21.45 4.13
N ASN A 177 1.61 -20.45 4.06
CA ASN A 177 2.90 -20.41 4.74
C ASN A 177 2.96 -19.38 5.89
N ASN A 178 1.82 -18.96 6.44
CA ASN A 178 1.70 -17.96 7.50
C ASN A 178 2.38 -16.62 7.16
N GLY A 179 2.30 -16.21 5.91
CA GLY A 179 2.79 -14.93 5.40
C GLY A 179 1.66 -14.01 4.98
N VAL A 180 2.02 -12.80 4.53
CA VAL A 180 1.11 -11.78 4.00
C VAL A 180 1.52 -11.35 2.59
N CYS A 181 0.56 -10.88 1.79
CA CYS A 181 0.81 -10.47 0.41
C CYS A 181 0.40 -9.01 0.19
N PHE A 182 1.35 -8.19 -0.22
CA PHE A 182 1.17 -6.80 -0.58
C PHE A 182 1.36 -6.62 -2.09
N VAL A 183 0.46 -5.89 -2.75
CA VAL A 183 0.50 -5.75 -4.20
C VAL A 183 0.55 -4.29 -4.63
N ASP A 184 1.57 -3.98 -5.46
CA ASP A 184 1.74 -2.67 -6.08
C ASP A 184 0.96 -2.58 -7.38
N PHE A 185 -0.12 -1.79 -7.36
CA PHE A 185 -0.94 -1.46 -8.52
C PHE A 185 -0.61 -0.09 -9.14
N ALA A 186 0.51 0.52 -8.79
CA ALA A 186 0.83 1.87 -9.27
C ALA A 186 0.88 1.99 -10.80
N CYS A 187 1.32 0.93 -11.49
CA CYS A 187 1.36 0.91 -12.95
C CYS A 187 0.02 0.51 -13.57
N SER A 188 -0.58 -0.55 -13.06
CA SER A 188 -1.75 -1.20 -13.67
C SER A 188 -3.09 -0.66 -13.18
N GLY A 189 -3.11 0.00 -12.01
CA GLY A 189 -4.36 0.43 -11.36
C GLY A 189 -5.35 1.18 -12.25
N PRO A 190 -4.93 2.09 -13.16
CA PRO A 190 -5.85 2.74 -14.09
C PRO A 190 -6.46 1.83 -15.16
N TYR A 191 -5.98 0.59 -15.32
CA TYR A 191 -6.27 -0.26 -16.47
C TYR A 191 -6.85 -1.64 -16.12
N VAL A 192 -6.86 -2.02 -14.85
CA VAL A 192 -7.32 -3.33 -14.40
C VAL A 192 -8.35 -3.19 -13.28
N ALA A 193 -9.28 -4.14 -13.20
CA ALA A 193 -10.08 -4.31 -12.01
C ALA A 193 -9.20 -4.85 -10.88
N ILE A 194 -9.29 -4.22 -9.71
CA ILE A 194 -8.60 -4.67 -8.50
C ILE A 194 -9.62 -5.37 -7.64
N ASN A 195 -9.30 -6.56 -7.15
CA ASN A 195 -10.13 -7.30 -6.22
C ASN A 195 -9.28 -7.72 -5.00
N MET A 196 -9.45 -7.05 -3.87
CA MET A 196 -8.73 -7.40 -2.65
C MET A 196 -9.24 -8.69 -2.01
N HIS A 197 -10.51 -9.01 -2.20
CA HIS A 197 -11.16 -10.17 -1.57
C HIS A 197 -11.89 -11.00 -2.62
N PRO A 198 -11.16 -11.84 -3.41
CA PRO A 198 -11.77 -12.75 -4.37
C PRO A 198 -12.60 -13.83 -3.66
N GLU A 199 -13.37 -14.60 -4.43
CA GLU A 199 -14.20 -15.70 -3.91
C GLU A 199 -13.37 -16.78 -3.18
N ASP A 200 -12.15 -17.05 -3.64
CA ASP A 200 -11.20 -17.90 -2.91
C ASP A 200 -10.66 -17.14 -1.70
N SER A 201 -11.15 -17.52 -0.53
CA SER A 201 -10.82 -16.87 0.74
C SER A 201 -9.35 -16.99 1.16
N GLU A 202 -8.54 -17.82 0.51
CA GLU A 202 -7.09 -17.90 0.74
C GLU A 202 -6.30 -16.93 -0.17
N SER A 203 -6.93 -16.37 -1.20
CA SER A 203 -6.28 -15.55 -2.24
C SER A 203 -6.46 -14.04 -2.04
N TYR A 204 -6.94 -13.59 -0.87
CA TYR A 204 -7.10 -12.16 -0.58
C TYR A 204 -5.75 -11.44 -0.52
N LEU A 205 -5.79 -10.12 -0.65
CA LEU A 205 -4.60 -9.27 -0.59
C LEU A 205 -4.58 -8.54 0.75
N ASP A 206 -3.48 -8.69 1.50
CA ASP A 206 -3.33 -8.05 2.82
C ASP A 206 -3.10 -6.54 2.72
N ALA A 207 -2.48 -6.08 1.64
CA ALA A 207 -2.37 -4.66 1.33
C ALA A 207 -2.27 -4.43 -0.17
N ILE A 208 -2.79 -3.29 -0.61
CA ILE A 208 -2.58 -2.77 -1.96
C ILE A 208 -2.10 -1.33 -1.92
N PHE A 209 -1.26 -0.97 -2.89
CA PHE A 209 -0.78 0.39 -3.08
C PHE A 209 -1.08 0.85 -4.50
N PHE A 210 -1.47 2.09 -4.68
CA PHE A 210 -1.52 2.68 -6.00
C PHE A 210 -1.31 4.20 -5.98
N SER A 211 -1.11 4.73 -7.18
CA SER A 211 -0.72 6.12 -7.39
C SER A 211 -1.81 6.83 -8.21
N PRO A 212 -2.82 7.45 -7.58
CA PRO A 212 -3.91 8.10 -8.32
C PRO A 212 -3.43 9.19 -9.28
N HIS A 213 -2.26 9.79 -9.06
CA HIS A 213 -1.67 10.76 -9.99
C HIS A 213 -1.38 10.17 -11.40
N LYS A 214 -1.44 8.84 -11.55
CA LYS A 214 -1.33 8.14 -12.84
C LYS A 214 -2.68 7.94 -13.54
N PHE A 215 -3.79 8.20 -12.85
CA PHE A 215 -5.12 8.13 -13.41
C PHE A 215 -5.45 9.41 -14.20
N LEU A 216 -6.48 9.35 -15.06
CA LEU A 216 -7.00 10.52 -15.73
C LEU A 216 -7.59 11.48 -14.68
N GLY A 217 -7.18 12.74 -14.70
CA GLY A 217 -7.57 13.74 -13.70
C GLY A 217 -6.83 13.62 -12.36
N GLY A 218 -5.87 12.70 -12.24
CA GLY A 218 -5.17 12.42 -11.00
C GLY A 218 -3.90 13.21 -10.65
N PRO A 219 -3.27 14.01 -11.54
CA PRO A 219 -2.09 14.79 -11.15
C PRO A 219 -2.32 15.62 -9.89
N GLY A 220 -1.38 15.57 -8.95
CA GLY A 220 -1.46 16.28 -7.67
C GLY A 220 -2.06 15.48 -6.51
N THR A 221 -2.57 14.27 -6.76
CA THR A 221 -3.14 13.42 -5.71
C THR A 221 -2.09 12.69 -4.88
N SER A 222 -2.44 12.37 -3.64
CA SER A 222 -1.66 11.50 -2.75
C SER A 222 -1.65 10.05 -3.23
N GLY A 223 -0.72 9.24 -2.70
CA GLY A 223 -0.79 7.80 -2.80
C GLY A 223 -1.95 7.22 -2.00
N VAL A 224 -2.41 6.04 -2.37
CA VAL A 224 -3.44 5.28 -1.65
C VAL A 224 -2.87 3.95 -1.20
N LEU A 225 -3.06 3.67 0.08
CA LEU A 225 -2.81 2.39 0.73
C LEU A 225 -4.11 1.87 1.29
N ILE A 226 -4.44 0.62 0.97
CA ILE A 226 -5.53 -0.09 1.65
C ILE A 226 -4.95 -1.39 2.20
N PHE A 227 -5.24 -1.70 3.46
CA PHE A 227 -4.66 -2.88 4.10
C PHE A 227 -5.56 -3.47 5.17
N ASN A 228 -5.38 -4.76 5.42
CA ASN A 228 -6.08 -5.49 6.45
C ASN A 228 -5.78 -4.89 7.83
N LYS A 229 -6.83 -4.54 8.58
CA LYS A 229 -6.71 -3.93 9.92
C LYS A 229 -5.85 -4.74 10.89
N ASN A 230 -5.75 -6.06 10.72
CA ASN A 230 -4.97 -6.93 11.57
C ASN A 230 -3.45 -6.66 11.49
N LEU A 231 -2.99 -5.95 10.48
CA LEU A 231 -1.60 -5.49 10.35
C LEU A 231 -1.31 -4.27 11.23
N TYR A 232 -2.32 -3.55 11.68
CA TYR A 232 -2.15 -2.37 12.53
C TYR A 232 -2.13 -2.78 14.00
N LYS A 233 -0.94 -2.79 14.60
CA LYS A 233 -0.71 -3.20 15.99
C LYS A 233 -0.32 -2.04 16.91
N ASN A 234 -0.15 -0.84 16.37
CA ASN A 234 0.41 0.30 17.08
C ASN A 234 -0.63 0.94 18.02
N ASN A 235 -0.22 1.25 19.25
CA ASN A 235 -0.99 2.06 20.18
C ASN A 235 -0.86 3.57 19.90
N VAL A 236 0.22 3.96 19.22
CA VAL A 236 0.50 5.34 18.82
C VAL A 236 0.68 5.37 17.31
N PRO A 237 0.06 6.31 16.59
CA PRO A 237 0.26 6.43 15.15
C PRO A 237 1.72 6.75 14.82
N ASP A 238 2.19 6.31 13.65
CA ASP A 238 3.55 6.58 13.16
C ASP A 238 3.83 8.06 12.86
N CYS A 239 2.77 8.85 12.66
CA CYS A 239 2.81 10.29 12.51
C CYS A 239 1.75 10.92 13.42
N PRO A 240 2.02 11.07 14.73
CA PRO A 240 1.07 11.70 15.64
C PRO A 240 0.96 13.20 15.34
N GLY A 241 -0.23 13.74 15.49
CA GLY A 241 -0.53 15.16 15.25
C GLY A 241 -1.94 15.51 15.70
N GLY A 242 -2.38 16.75 15.47
CA GLY A 242 -3.65 17.26 15.95
C GLY A 242 -4.88 16.42 15.56
N GLY A 243 -4.86 15.80 14.37
CA GLY A 243 -5.96 14.92 13.92
C GLY A 243 -5.94 13.50 14.49
N THR A 244 -4.97 13.14 15.34
CA THR A 244 -4.81 11.80 15.92
C THR A 244 -5.07 11.74 17.43
N VAL A 245 -5.51 12.83 18.04
CA VAL A 245 -5.79 12.94 19.47
C VAL A 245 -7.29 13.00 19.71
N SER A 246 -7.76 12.29 20.75
CA SER A 246 -9.16 12.36 21.18
C SER A 246 -9.43 13.54 22.11
N TRP A 247 -8.41 13.98 22.83
CA TRP A 247 -8.48 15.05 23.81
C TRP A 247 -7.10 15.60 24.13
N THR A 248 -7.00 16.89 24.38
CA THR A 248 -5.77 17.55 24.81
C THR A 248 -6.04 18.50 25.96
N ASN A 249 -5.02 18.74 26.78
CA ASN A 249 -5.01 19.80 27.79
C ASN A 249 -3.64 20.50 27.79
N PRO A 250 -3.51 21.64 28.44
CA PRO A 250 -2.25 22.39 28.47
C PRO A 250 -1.19 21.80 29.45
N TRP A 251 -1.47 20.75 30.19
CA TRP A 251 -0.60 20.00 31.11
C TRP A 251 -0.84 18.50 31.09
#